data_7a2ee33e2cfecd76d2855d48cd87ab1c
#
_entry.id   7a2ee33e2cfecd76d2855d48cd87ab1c
#
_cell.length_a   1.000
_cell.length_b   1.000
_cell.length_c   1.000
_cell.angle_alpha   90.00
_cell.angle_beta   90.00
_cell.angle_gamma   90.00
#
_symmetry.space_group_name_H-M   'P 1'
#
loop_
_entity.id
_entity.type
_entity.pdbx_description
1 polymer ?
#
loop_
_entity_poly.entity_id
_entity_poly.type
_entity_poly.pdbx_seq_one_letter_code
_entity_poly.pdbx_strand_id
1 'polypeptide(L)'
;MKKNDKLKNVTIMGGGVLGAQIAFQTAYSGFNVKIWLRSPDSITRTKQKIDKLKDTYIKTIKLMNTKEGKTFAIWCRGIADYDNFSKEECLKKVDKAYNSIKYELDIESSLKNAD
;
A
#
# COMPACT_ATOMS: atom_id res chain seq x y z
N MET A 1 -11.13 -14.77 -2.98
CA MET A 1 -12.53 -14.77 -2.59
C MET A 1 -13.36 -13.91 -3.53
N LYS A 2 -14.45 -14.48 -4.02
CA LYS A 2 -15.22 -13.81 -5.07
C LYS A 2 -15.87 -12.50 -4.66
N LYS A 3 -16.30 -12.41 -3.42
CA LYS A 3 -16.85 -11.16 -2.92
C LYS A 3 -15.86 -10.01 -3.05
N ASN A 4 -14.60 -10.30 -2.78
CA ASN A 4 -13.56 -9.28 -2.81
C ASN A 4 -13.20 -8.89 -4.23
N ASP A 5 -13.48 -9.74 -5.19
CA ASP A 5 -13.21 -9.43 -6.59
C ASP A 5 -14.05 -8.28 -7.09
N LYS A 6 -15.19 -8.02 -6.44
CA LYS A 6 -16.06 -6.92 -6.82
C LYS A 6 -15.60 -5.58 -6.26
N LEU A 7 -14.80 -5.59 -5.21
CA LEU A 7 -14.32 -4.38 -4.53
C LEU A 7 -12.84 -4.22 -4.76
N LYS A 8 -12.46 -3.98 -6.01
CA LYS A 8 -11.04 -3.92 -6.40
C LYS A 8 -10.52 -2.51 -6.58
N ASN A 9 -11.40 -1.54 -6.77
CA ASN A 9 -11.00 -0.17 -7.07
C ASN A 9 -11.34 0.73 -5.89
N VAL A 10 -10.32 1.33 -5.31
CA VAL A 10 -10.45 2.15 -4.10
C VAL A 10 -9.88 3.53 -4.38
N THR A 11 -10.63 4.56 -4.00
CA THR A 11 -10.16 5.93 -4.09
C THR A 11 -9.96 6.47 -2.68
N ILE A 12 -8.76 6.98 -2.43
CA ILE A 12 -8.42 7.64 -1.17
C ILE A 12 -8.48 9.14 -1.40
N MET A 13 -9.21 9.83 -0.54
CA MET A 13 -9.38 11.28 -0.66
C MET A 13 -8.36 11.99 0.20
N GLY A 14 -7.31 12.49 -0.44
CA GLY A 14 -6.25 13.19 0.26
C GLY A 14 -5.05 12.31 0.58
N GLY A 15 -3.89 12.93 0.69
CA GLY A 15 -2.61 12.23 0.83
C GLY A 15 -1.85 12.58 2.10
N GLY A 16 -2.54 12.88 3.20
CA GLY A 16 -1.89 13.09 4.48
C GLY A 16 -1.23 11.80 4.97
N VAL A 17 -0.58 11.85 6.12
CA VAL A 17 0.16 10.68 6.64
C VAL A 17 -0.75 9.45 6.71
N LEU A 18 -1.93 9.60 7.30
CA LEU A 18 -2.87 8.48 7.44
C LEU A 18 -3.39 8.02 6.08
N GLY A 19 -3.74 8.96 5.20
CA GLY A 19 -4.21 8.63 3.86
C GLY A 19 -3.18 7.86 3.06
N ALA A 20 -1.92 8.26 3.14
CA ALA A 20 -0.83 7.57 2.45
C ALA A 20 -0.66 6.14 3.00
N GLN A 21 -0.73 5.97 4.32
CA GLN A 21 -0.62 4.65 4.94
C GLN A 21 -1.75 3.73 4.49
N ILE A 22 -2.98 4.24 4.49
CA ILE A 22 -4.14 3.46 4.06
C ILE A 22 -4.00 3.09 2.58
N ALA A 23 -3.59 4.04 1.75
CA ALA A 23 -3.42 3.80 0.33
C ALA A 23 -2.38 2.71 0.05
N PHE A 24 -1.23 2.79 0.72
CA PHE A 24 -0.19 1.81 0.47
C PHE A 24 -0.59 0.42 0.94
N GLN A 25 -1.18 0.30 2.13
CA GLN A 25 -1.62 -0.99 2.65
C GLN A 25 -2.73 -1.58 1.78
N THR A 26 -3.64 -0.74 1.29
CA THR A 26 -4.72 -1.19 0.42
C THR A 26 -4.17 -1.71 -0.90
N ALA A 27 -3.20 -0.98 -1.49
CA ALA A 27 -2.54 -1.43 -2.71
C ALA A 27 -1.73 -2.71 -2.48
N TYR A 28 -1.04 -2.79 -1.33
CA TYR A 28 -0.29 -3.98 -0.97
C TYR A 28 -1.21 -5.20 -0.86
N SER A 29 -2.44 -4.99 -0.44
CA SER A 29 -3.42 -6.07 -0.30
C SER A 29 -4.07 -6.48 -1.63
N GLY A 30 -3.68 -5.83 -2.73
CA GLY A 30 -4.10 -6.25 -4.06
C GLY A 30 -5.17 -5.39 -4.71
N PHE A 31 -5.56 -4.29 -4.08
CA PHE A 31 -6.57 -3.39 -4.63
C PHE A 31 -5.94 -2.38 -5.58
N ASN A 32 -6.73 -1.92 -6.53
CA ASN A 32 -6.33 -0.80 -7.39
C ASN A 32 -6.65 0.50 -6.65
N VAL A 33 -5.62 1.30 -6.40
CA VAL A 33 -5.75 2.49 -5.57
C VAL A 33 -5.48 3.75 -6.37
N LYS A 34 -6.38 4.72 -6.23
CA LYS A 34 -6.18 6.08 -6.70
C LYS A 34 -6.19 7.00 -5.48
N ILE A 35 -5.33 8.00 -5.49
CA ILE A 35 -5.32 9.02 -4.45
C ILE A 35 -5.69 10.35 -5.10
N TRP A 36 -6.80 10.93 -4.64
CA TRP A 36 -7.20 12.25 -5.10
C TRP A 36 -6.50 13.32 -4.26
N LEU A 37 -5.97 14.33 -4.93
CA LEU A 37 -5.21 15.39 -4.29
C LEU A 37 -5.60 16.74 -4.84
N ARG A 38 -5.43 17.78 -4.01
CA ARG A 38 -5.88 19.14 -4.36
C ARG A 38 -4.99 19.83 -5.38
N SER A 39 -3.71 19.51 -5.40
CA SER A 39 -2.76 20.27 -6.19
C SER A 39 -1.56 19.41 -6.60
N PRO A 40 -0.81 19.83 -7.63
CA PRO A 40 0.41 19.14 -8.01
C PRO A 40 1.42 19.05 -6.86
N ASP A 41 1.50 20.09 -6.02
CA ASP A 41 2.42 20.06 -4.87
C ASP A 41 2.01 18.95 -3.88
N SER A 42 0.71 18.75 -3.71
CA SER A 42 0.22 17.67 -2.85
C SER A 42 0.60 16.31 -3.39
N ILE A 43 0.61 16.15 -4.71
CA ILE A 43 1.06 14.90 -5.34
C ILE A 43 2.51 14.65 -4.99
N THR A 44 3.38 15.65 -5.12
CA THR A 44 4.81 15.52 -4.81
C THR A 44 5.00 15.09 -3.36
N ARG A 45 4.32 15.76 -2.42
CA ARG A 45 4.44 15.43 -1.01
C ARG A 45 3.95 14.03 -0.70
N THR A 46 2.85 13.63 -1.33
CA THR A 46 2.28 12.30 -1.12
C THR A 46 3.20 11.22 -1.66
N LYS A 47 3.78 11.43 -2.83
CA LYS A 47 4.75 10.48 -3.38
C LYS A 47 5.94 10.28 -2.45
N GLN A 48 6.42 11.35 -1.81
CA GLN A 48 7.49 11.23 -0.83
C GLN A 48 7.09 10.36 0.35
N LYS A 49 5.85 10.49 0.81
CA LYS A 49 5.35 9.65 1.90
C LYS A 49 5.24 8.19 1.47
N ILE A 50 4.78 7.96 0.25
CA ILE A 50 4.68 6.60 -0.30
C ILE A 50 6.08 5.99 -0.44
N ASP A 51 7.07 6.77 -0.88
CA ASP A 51 8.46 6.30 -0.96
C ASP A 51 8.97 5.84 0.40
N LYS A 52 8.68 6.61 1.45
CA LYS A 52 9.09 6.25 2.81
C LYS A 52 8.39 4.99 3.29
N LEU A 53 7.11 4.84 2.95
CA LEU A 53 6.36 3.63 3.31
C LEU A 53 6.92 2.41 2.60
N LYS A 54 7.28 2.55 1.33
CA LYS A 54 7.92 1.48 0.59
C LYS A 54 9.18 1.01 1.32
N ASP A 55 10.03 1.96 1.71
CA ASP A 55 11.26 1.63 2.42
C ASP A 55 10.97 0.96 3.75
N THR A 56 9.97 1.45 4.48
CA THR A 56 9.58 0.87 5.76
C THR A 56 9.10 -0.57 5.58
N TYR A 57 8.27 -0.82 4.57
CA TYR A 57 7.79 -2.17 4.29
C TYR A 57 8.95 -3.10 3.95
N ILE A 58 9.87 -2.65 3.12
CA ILE A 58 11.03 -3.46 2.73
C ILE A 58 11.87 -3.81 3.95
N LYS A 59 12.14 -2.83 4.81
CA LYS A 59 12.91 -3.06 6.03
C LYS A 59 12.20 -4.03 6.96
N THR A 60 10.88 -3.87 7.11
CA THR A 60 10.08 -4.74 7.96
C THR A 60 10.09 -6.17 7.43
N ILE A 61 9.93 -6.34 6.13
CA ILE A 61 9.94 -7.66 5.51
C ILE A 61 11.29 -8.34 5.72
N LYS A 62 12.38 -7.61 5.56
CA LYS A 62 13.70 -8.16 5.79
C LYS A 62 13.90 -8.56 7.24
N LEU A 63 13.38 -7.76 8.16
CA LEU A 63 13.45 -8.06 9.59
C LEU A 63 12.62 -9.29 9.93
N MET A 64 11.42 -9.41 9.35
CA MET A 64 10.57 -10.58 9.54
C MET A 64 11.24 -11.87 9.06
N ASN A 65 12.13 -11.76 8.10
CA ASN A 65 12.86 -12.91 7.55
C ASN A 65 14.03 -13.35 8.43
N THR A 66 14.30 -12.64 9.52
CA THR A 66 15.37 -13.03 10.44
C THR A 66 14.83 -14.01 11.48
N LYS A 67 15.76 -14.72 12.14
CA LYS A 67 15.37 -15.65 13.18
C LYS A 67 14.68 -14.93 14.34
N GLU A 68 15.20 -13.79 14.74
CA GLU A 68 14.60 -12.98 15.79
C GLU A 68 13.23 -12.44 15.39
N GLY A 69 13.09 -12.04 14.14
CA GLY A 69 11.84 -11.52 13.61
C GLY A 69 10.73 -12.55 13.63
N LYS A 70 11.07 -13.81 13.47
CA LYS A 70 10.08 -14.87 13.48
C LYS A 70 9.61 -15.25 14.89
N THR A 71 10.24 -14.70 15.90
CA THR A 71 9.98 -15.11 17.28
C THR A 71 8.72 -14.46 17.87
N PHE A 72 8.45 -13.18 17.61
CA PHE A 72 7.21 -12.57 18.11
C PHE A 72 7.02 -11.10 17.76
N ALA A 73 7.42 -10.22 18.63
CA ALA A 73 6.93 -8.84 18.70
C ALA A 73 7.12 -8.01 17.44
N ILE A 74 8.02 -8.41 16.59
CA ILE A 74 8.26 -7.65 15.35
C ILE A 74 7.52 -8.22 14.15
N TRP A 75 6.74 -9.27 14.36
CA TRP A 75 5.96 -9.82 13.25
C TRP A 75 4.79 -8.91 12.91
N CYS A 76 4.59 -8.63 11.63
CA CYS A 76 3.55 -7.73 11.16
C CYS A 76 2.55 -8.49 10.28
N ARG A 77 1.35 -8.72 10.81
CA ARG A 77 0.32 -9.48 10.10
C ARG A 77 -0.25 -8.75 8.90
N GLY A 78 -0.19 -7.42 8.88
CA GLY A 78 -0.63 -6.65 7.73
C GLY A 78 0.21 -6.90 6.50
N ILE A 79 1.42 -7.40 6.67
CA ILE A 79 2.33 -7.72 5.58
C ILE A 79 2.18 -9.18 5.16
N ALA A 80 2.14 -10.09 6.13
CA ALA A 80 1.98 -11.52 5.83
C ALA A 80 1.63 -12.29 7.08
N ASP A 81 0.99 -13.44 6.90
CA ASP A 81 0.74 -14.37 7.99
C ASP A 81 2.03 -15.08 8.36
N TYR A 82 2.18 -15.35 9.66
CA TYR A 82 3.37 -16.01 10.15
C TYR A 82 3.66 -17.33 9.42
N ASP A 83 2.60 -18.13 9.23
CA ASP A 83 2.76 -19.48 8.66
C ASP A 83 2.99 -19.49 7.15
N ASN A 84 2.66 -18.41 6.47
CA ASN A 84 2.72 -18.33 5.01
C ASN A 84 3.70 -17.28 4.51
N PHE A 85 4.68 -16.93 5.34
CA PHE A 85 5.60 -15.87 4.98
C PHE A 85 6.58 -16.28 3.89
N SER A 86 6.68 -15.46 2.84
CA SER A 86 7.71 -15.57 1.82
C SER A 86 8.27 -14.18 1.56
N LYS A 87 9.55 -14.00 1.85
CA LYS A 87 10.23 -12.72 1.66
C LYS A 87 10.10 -12.25 0.20
N GLU A 88 10.35 -13.14 -0.74
CA GLU A 88 10.31 -12.80 -2.15
C GLU A 88 8.93 -12.34 -2.60
N GLU A 89 7.90 -13.04 -2.16
CA GLU A 89 6.54 -12.66 -2.52
C GLU A 89 6.12 -11.37 -1.88
N CYS A 90 6.51 -11.12 -0.63
CA CYS A 90 6.21 -9.87 0.04
C CYS A 90 6.89 -8.70 -0.67
N LEU A 91 8.13 -8.87 -1.09
CA LEU A 91 8.84 -7.82 -1.81
C LEU A 91 8.21 -7.54 -3.17
N LYS A 92 7.71 -8.57 -3.84
CA LYS A 92 6.97 -8.39 -5.09
C LYS A 92 5.69 -7.61 -4.87
N LYS A 93 4.99 -7.87 -3.78
CA LYS A 93 3.77 -7.13 -3.44
C LYS A 93 4.08 -5.66 -3.18
N VAL A 94 5.19 -5.36 -2.51
CA VAL A 94 5.61 -3.99 -2.28
C VAL A 94 5.86 -3.27 -3.60
N ASP A 95 6.59 -3.90 -4.50
CA ASP A 95 6.89 -3.34 -5.81
C ASP A 95 5.61 -3.08 -6.59
N LYS A 96 4.72 -4.06 -6.63
CA LYS A 96 3.45 -3.93 -7.35
C LYS A 96 2.60 -2.81 -6.76
N ALA A 97 2.51 -2.74 -5.43
CA ALA A 97 1.75 -1.69 -4.76
C ALA A 97 2.31 -0.32 -5.11
N TYR A 98 3.61 -0.16 -4.98
CA TYR A 98 4.27 1.10 -5.24
C TYR A 98 4.02 1.58 -6.68
N ASN A 99 4.11 0.69 -7.64
CA ASN A 99 4.00 1.04 -9.05
C ASN A 99 2.55 1.17 -9.53
N SER A 100 1.59 0.64 -8.78
CA SER A 100 0.19 0.64 -9.21
C SER A 100 -0.63 1.80 -8.68
N ILE A 101 -0.18 2.49 -7.65
CA ILE A 101 -0.92 3.61 -7.07
C ILE A 101 -0.95 4.77 -8.06
N LYS A 102 -2.15 5.29 -8.32
CA LYS A 102 -2.36 6.42 -9.22
C LYS A 102 -2.70 7.67 -8.44
N TYR A 103 -2.26 8.81 -8.94
CA TYR A 103 -2.48 10.10 -8.30
C TYR A 103 -3.32 10.96 -9.22
N GLU A 104 -4.41 11.51 -8.72
CA GLU A 104 -5.38 12.24 -9.51
C GLU A 104 -5.72 13.59 -8.91
N LEU A 105 -5.88 14.59 -9.79
CA LEU A 105 -6.33 15.91 -9.38
C LEU A 105 -7.81 16.10 -9.65
N ASP A 106 -8.36 15.38 -10.63
CA ASP A 106 -9.77 15.48 -11.01
C ASP A 106 -10.61 14.53 -10.16
N ILE A 107 -11.54 15.11 -9.41
CA ILE A 107 -12.37 14.30 -8.52
C ILE A 107 -13.28 13.33 -9.29
N GLU A 108 -13.77 13.71 -10.44
CA GLU A 108 -14.60 12.80 -11.24
C GLU A 108 -13.81 11.59 -11.71
N SER A 109 -12.61 11.81 -12.22
CA SER A 109 -11.74 10.72 -12.64
C SER A 109 -11.35 9.84 -11.48
N SER A 110 -11.14 10.44 -10.30
CA SER A 110 -10.77 9.69 -9.10
C SER A 110 -11.87 8.73 -8.66
N LEU A 111 -13.12 9.11 -8.83
CA LEU A 111 -14.26 8.30 -8.40
C LEU A 111 -14.75 7.35 -9.49
N LYS A 112 -14.31 7.53 -10.71
CA LYS A 112 -14.70 6.66 -11.81
C LYS A 112 -14.22 5.25 -11.53
N ASN A 113 -15.13 4.28 -11.64
CA ASN A 113 -14.85 2.86 -11.39
C ASN A 113 -14.43 2.55 -9.94
N ALA A 114 -14.64 3.48 -9.01
CA ALA A 114 -14.41 3.19 -7.60
C ALA A 114 -15.53 2.27 -7.08
N ASP A 115 -15.15 1.37 -6.21
CA ASP A 115 -16.10 0.44 -5.58
C ASP A 115 -16.58 0.93 -4.19
#